data_63f0615f5393986bea63e823a7d0604e
#
_entry.id   63f0615f5393986bea63e823a7d0604e
#
_cell.length_a   1.000
_cell.length_b   1.000
_cell.length_c   1.000
_cell.angle_alpha   90.00
_cell.angle_beta   90.00
_cell.angle_gamma   90.00
#
_symmetry.space_group_name_H-M   'P 1'
#
loop_
_entity.id
_entity.type
_entity.pdbx_description
1 polymer ?
#
loop_
_entity_poly.entity_id
_entity_poly.type
_entity_poly.pdbx_seq_one_letter_code
_entity_poly.pdbx_strand_id
1 'polypeptide(L)'
;MTTALNIEDLRALIAGVLETEPEEVTDGAHFANELDIDSLLMLEISTRVESAYGVPVSAVAASGATTLAEMHAFLASKLTSQTSASPLIRPRPLRDPAARLFLLHHAGGSHLLYRGWAEHFPKDWELCLLEAPGRGHLQALPLIGDCDRLVDYFHTAIAPLLDRPFGFFGHSMGALIAYQLTRRLRCQGEPLPTWLGVSAYGAPQGEASAGSRPHLMADDELRAWLRSGGGSPPQLLDNDDIWRKFAPVFRSDFQLVDTWTPPRSPEPLPVPLSVFAGVHDKLVSEDHLLAWRAFTTHFSGLERYDGDHFYLTNHQQLLAAAITAAMRSVAP
;
A
#
# COMPACT_ATOMS: atom_id res chain seq x y z
N MET A 1 -4.56 -17.92 -0.25
CA MET A 1 -3.50 -18.65 0.50
C MET A 1 -2.43 -18.95 -0.51
N THR A 2 -1.29 -18.27 -0.47
CA THR A 2 -0.15 -18.62 -1.35
C THR A 2 0.48 -19.87 -0.78
N THR A 3 0.46 -20.97 -1.53
CA THR A 3 1.09 -22.23 -1.13
C THR A 3 2.59 -22.00 -1.00
N ALA A 4 3.21 -22.45 0.09
CA ALA A 4 4.68 -22.41 0.19
C ALA A 4 5.28 -23.20 -0.98
N LEU A 5 6.29 -22.62 -1.65
CA LEU A 5 6.93 -23.29 -2.78
C LEU A 5 7.60 -24.58 -2.31
N ASN A 6 7.16 -25.70 -2.86
CA ASN A 6 7.74 -27.00 -2.66
C ASN A 6 7.97 -27.63 -4.05
N ILE A 7 9.12 -28.25 -4.26
CA ILE A 7 9.47 -28.88 -5.55
C ILE A 7 8.52 -30.03 -5.91
N GLU A 8 8.01 -30.77 -4.91
CA GLU A 8 7.08 -31.86 -5.13
C GLU A 8 5.70 -31.37 -5.55
N ASP A 9 5.23 -30.22 -4.98
CA ASP A 9 3.96 -29.62 -5.40
C ASP A 9 4.07 -29.05 -6.83
N LEU A 10 5.24 -28.49 -7.19
CA LEU A 10 5.51 -28.03 -8.56
C LEU A 10 5.59 -29.21 -9.54
N ARG A 11 6.20 -30.32 -9.12
CA ARG A 11 6.24 -31.58 -9.88
C ARG A 11 4.85 -32.10 -10.16
N ALA A 12 4.02 -32.19 -9.14
CA ALA A 12 2.63 -32.66 -9.28
C ALA A 12 1.78 -31.72 -10.18
N LEU A 13 2.04 -30.40 -10.11
CA LEU A 13 1.38 -29.42 -10.99
C LEU A 13 1.75 -29.67 -12.47
N ILE A 14 3.04 -29.88 -12.76
CA ILE A 14 3.50 -30.14 -14.14
C ILE A 14 3.00 -31.50 -14.62
N ALA A 15 3.11 -32.56 -13.82
CA ALA A 15 2.60 -33.89 -14.14
C ALA A 15 1.09 -33.86 -14.44
N GLY A 16 0.32 -33.06 -13.69
CA GLY A 16 -1.11 -32.88 -13.95
C GLY A 16 -1.45 -32.11 -15.23
N VAL A 17 -0.51 -31.35 -15.81
CA VAL A 17 -0.66 -30.76 -17.16
C VAL A 17 -0.33 -31.78 -18.22
N LEU A 18 0.68 -32.62 -17.98
CA LEU A 18 1.14 -33.65 -18.92
C LEU A 18 0.29 -34.90 -18.90
N GLU A 19 -0.67 -35.00 -17.98
CA GLU A 19 -1.50 -36.21 -17.75
C GLU A 19 -0.62 -37.46 -17.48
N THR A 20 0.48 -37.28 -16.72
CA THR A 20 1.46 -38.34 -16.38
C THR A 20 1.63 -38.47 -14.87
N GLU A 21 2.35 -39.49 -14.41
CA GLU A 21 2.65 -39.66 -12.98
C GLU A 21 3.78 -38.69 -12.54
N PRO A 22 3.73 -38.15 -11.31
CA PRO A 22 4.73 -37.21 -10.82
C PRO A 22 6.17 -37.73 -10.90
N GLU A 23 6.38 -39.04 -10.73
CA GLU A 23 7.69 -39.69 -10.78
C GLU A 23 8.35 -39.61 -12.17
N GLU A 24 7.56 -39.40 -13.22
CA GLU A 24 8.07 -39.27 -14.59
C GLU A 24 8.66 -37.88 -14.84
N VAL A 25 8.26 -36.87 -14.06
CA VAL A 25 8.79 -35.50 -14.12
C VAL A 25 10.00 -35.39 -13.19
N THR A 26 11.16 -35.90 -13.61
CA THR A 26 12.37 -35.81 -12.79
C THR A 26 12.94 -34.39 -12.74
N ASP A 27 13.72 -34.07 -11.70
CA ASP A 27 14.27 -32.72 -11.49
C ASP A 27 15.08 -32.18 -12.67
N GLY A 28 15.80 -33.06 -13.37
CA GLY A 28 16.69 -32.72 -14.47
C GLY A 28 16.13 -33.02 -15.85
N ALA A 29 14.96 -33.63 -15.98
CA ALA A 29 14.36 -33.95 -17.29
C ALA A 29 14.11 -32.65 -18.08
N HIS A 30 14.64 -32.60 -19.29
CA HIS A 30 14.51 -31.43 -20.16
C HIS A 30 13.07 -31.35 -20.72
N PHE A 31 12.39 -30.26 -20.47
CA PHE A 31 10.98 -30.07 -20.81
C PHE A 31 10.66 -30.38 -22.26
N ALA A 32 11.39 -29.79 -23.21
CA ALA A 32 11.12 -29.98 -24.64
C ALA A 32 11.67 -31.29 -25.20
N ASN A 33 12.77 -31.85 -24.65
CA ASN A 33 13.47 -32.97 -25.25
C ASN A 33 13.09 -34.32 -24.65
N GLU A 34 12.70 -34.33 -23.36
CA GLU A 34 12.45 -35.58 -22.63
C GLU A 34 10.99 -35.68 -22.16
N LEU A 35 10.31 -34.55 -21.95
CA LEU A 35 8.92 -34.50 -21.51
C LEU A 35 7.97 -34.02 -22.62
N ASP A 36 8.44 -33.81 -23.84
CA ASP A 36 7.67 -33.36 -25.02
C ASP A 36 6.82 -32.10 -24.75
N ILE A 37 7.28 -31.21 -23.83
CA ILE A 37 6.57 -29.96 -23.50
C ILE A 37 6.79 -28.96 -24.64
N ASP A 38 5.74 -28.72 -25.39
CA ASP A 38 5.69 -27.70 -26.43
C ASP A 38 5.32 -26.31 -25.85
N SER A 39 5.22 -25.30 -26.72
CA SER A 39 4.89 -23.93 -26.31
C SER A 39 3.48 -23.80 -25.71
N LEU A 40 2.53 -24.63 -26.08
CA LEU A 40 1.16 -24.60 -25.56
C LEU A 40 1.11 -25.18 -24.16
N LEU A 41 1.74 -26.34 -23.96
CA LEU A 41 1.86 -26.96 -22.63
C LEU A 41 2.66 -26.08 -21.67
N MET A 42 3.74 -25.42 -22.16
CA MET A 42 4.50 -24.47 -21.36
C MET A 42 3.64 -23.25 -20.95
N LEU A 43 2.76 -22.77 -21.81
CA LEU A 43 1.82 -21.69 -21.48
C LEU A 43 0.82 -22.15 -20.42
N GLU A 44 0.29 -23.37 -20.52
CA GLU A 44 -0.61 -23.94 -19.52
C GLU A 44 0.09 -24.11 -18.17
N ILE A 45 1.29 -24.69 -18.15
CA ILE A 45 2.13 -24.78 -16.94
C ILE A 45 2.34 -23.41 -16.33
N SER A 46 2.71 -22.42 -17.13
CA SER A 46 2.93 -21.04 -16.66
C SER A 46 1.68 -20.43 -16.06
N THR A 47 0.50 -20.68 -16.62
CA THR A 47 -0.79 -20.21 -16.11
C THR A 47 -1.15 -20.85 -14.77
N ARG A 48 -0.91 -22.15 -14.62
CA ARG A 48 -1.11 -22.85 -13.34
C ARG A 48 -0.11 -22.39 -12.27
N VAL A 49 1.14 -22.14 -12.66
CA VAL A 49 2.18 -21.55 -11.78
C VAL A 49 1.78 -20.14 -11.31
N GLU A 50 1.26 -19.29 -12.20
CA GLU A 50 0.74 -17.98 -11.83
C GLU A 50 -0.41 -18.10 -10.84
N SER A 51 -1.35 -19.01 -11.07
CA SER A 51 -2.48 -19.24 -10.16
C SER A 51 -2.04 -19.77 -8.79
N ALA A 52 -1.05 -20.67 -8.74
CA ALA A 52 -0.59 -21.32 -7.51
C ALA A 52 0.37 -20.43 -6.69
N TYR A 53 1.30 -19.73 -7.35
CA TYR A 53 2.42 -19.04 -6.72
C TYR A 53 2.43 -17.52 -6.95
N GLY A 54 1.55 -16.98 -7.79
CA GLY A 54 1.46 -15.54 -8.08
C GLY A 54 2.61 -14.99 -8.92
N VAL A 55 3.38 -15.85 -9.60
CA VAL A 55 4.46 -15.43 -10.51
C VAL A 55 3.90 -15.30 -11.93
N PRO A 56 3.93 -14.09 -12.54
CA PRO A 56 3.29 -13.85 -13.85
C PRO A 56 3.77 -14.78 -14.95
N VAL A 57 2.85 -15.23 -15.81
CA VAL A 57 3.15 -16.08 -17.00
C VAL A 57 4.32 -15.53 -17.82
N SER A 58 4.34 -14.19 -18.05
CA SER A 58 5.42 -13.54 -18.79
C SER A 58 6.79 -13.69 -18.12
N ALA A 59 6.84 -13.71 -16.79
CA ALA A 59 8.08 -13.88 -16.04
C ALA A 59 8.56 -15.34 -16.10
N VAL A 60 7.64 -16.32 -16.03
CA VAL A 60 7.96 -17.74 -16.18
C VAL A 60 8.47 -18.02 -17.60
N ALA A 61 7.79 -17.50 -18.62
CA ALA A 61 8.23 -17.64 -20.02
C ALA A 61 9.59 -16.99 -20.29
N ALA A 62 9.88 -15.85 -19.66
CA ALA A 62 11.16 -15.16 -19.80
C ALA A 62 12.29 -15.79 -18.96
N SER A 63 12.00 -16.74 -18.07
CA SER A 63 13.02 -17.37 -17.21
C SER A 63 14.03 -18.20 -17.99
N GLY A 64 13.62 -18.77 -19.13
CA GLY A 64 14.40 -19.72 -19.88
C GLY A 64 14.60 -21.06 -19.16
N ALA A 65 13.85 -21.35 -18.10
CA ALA A 65 13.93 -22.61 -17.38
C ALA A 65 13.54 -23.77 -18.29
N THR A 66 14.41 -24.77 -18.39
CA THR A 66 14.25 -25.94 -19.26
C THR A 66 14.05 -27.23 -18.50
N THR A 67 14.16 -27.20 -17.16
CA THR A 67 13.95 -28.35 -16.27
C THR A 67 13.14 -27.96 -15.05
N LEU A 68 12.60 -28.95 -14.32
CA LEU A 68 11.89 -28.74 -13.07
C LEU A 68 12.77 -28.03 -12.03
N ALA A 69 14.02 -28.46 -11.88
CA ALA A 69 14.95 -27.86 -10.93
C ALA A 69 15.23 -26.38 -11.24
N GLU A 70 15.43 -26.02 -12.51
CA GLU A 70 15.63 -24.63 -12.93
C GLU A 70 14.37 -23.79 -12.70
N MET A 71 13.19 -24.31 -13.03
CA MET A 71 11.93 -23.63 -12.78
C MET A 71 11.71 -23.40 -11.28
N HIS A 72 11.95 -24.42 -10.44
CA HIS A 72 11.87 -24.28 -8.98
C HIS A 72 12.85 -23.24 -8.45
N ALA A 73 14.13 -23.26 -8.89
CA ALA A 73 15.12 -22.27 -8.48
C ALA A 73 14.73 -20.85 -8.91
N PHE A 74 14.21 -20.67 -10.12
CA PHE A 74 13.68 -19.41 -10.61
C PHE A 74 12.51 -18.91 -9.72
N LEU A 75 11.51 -19.76 -9.48
CA LEU A 75 10.36 -19.43 -8.64
C LEU A 75 10.80 -19.11 -7.21
N ALA A 76 11.72 -19.89 -6.63
CA ALA A 76 12.29 -19.63 -5.31
C ALA A 76 12.96 -18.25 -5.25
N SER A 77 13.75 -17.89 -6.26
CA SER A 77 14.39 -16.58 -6.34
C SER A 77 13.37 -15.43 -6.44
N LYS A 78 12.31 -15.61 -7.23
CA LYS A 78 11.24 -14.61 -7.39
C LYS A 78 10.41 -14.46 -6.12
N LEU A 79 10.02 -15.55 -5.48
CA LEU A 79 9.24 -15.53 -4.24
C LEU A 79 10.07 -14.98 -3.07
N THR A 80 11.37 -15.30 -2.99
CA THR A 80 12.29 -14.70 -2.01
C THR A 80 12.45 -13.20 -2.26
N SER A 81 12.56 -12.78 -3.53
CA SER A 81 12.60 -11.35 -3.88
C SER A 81 11.28 -10.63 -3.55
N GLN A 82 10.14 -11.29 -3.73
CA GLN A 82 8.82 -10.76 -3.36
C GLN A 82 8.67 -10.66 -1.83
N THR A 83 9.12 -11.66 -1.07
CA THR A 83 9.10 -11.63 0.40
C THR A 83 10.14 -10.67 1.00
N SER A 84 11.21 -10.36 0.27
CA SER A 84 12.21 -9.37 0.67
C SER A 84 11.89 -7.94 0.23
N ALA A 85 10.88 -7.73 -0.63
CA ALA A 85 10.46 -6.41 -1.05
C ALA A 85 9.73 -5.70 0.09
N SER A 86 10.46 -4.89 0.84
CA SER A 86 9.91 -4.10 1.95
C SER A 86 8.94 -3.03 1.43
N PRO A 87 7.76 -2.85 2.05
CA PRO A 87 6.90 -1.72 1.77
C PRO A 87 7.49 -0.37 2.22
N LEU A 88 8.66 -0.42 2.85
CA LEU A 88 9.28 0.71 3.50
C LEU A 88 10.41 1.28 2.65
N ILE A 89 10.26 2.54 2.25
CA ILE A 89 11.27 3.30 1.54
C ILE A 89 11.81 4.37 2.49
N ARG A 90 13.11 4.35 2.69
CA ARG A 90 13.84 5.28 3.56
C ARG A 90 14.79 6.12 2.71
N PRO A 91 14.38 7.31 2.23
CA PRO A 91 15.20 8.13 1.31
C PRO A 91 16.54 8.54 1.89
N ARG A 92 16.59 8.72 3.20
CA ARG A 92 17.80 9.05 3.97
C ARG A 92 17.83 8.20 5.25
N PRO A 93 18.27 6.93 5.16
CA PRO A 93 18.32 6.06 6.32
C PRO A 93 19.37 6.54 7.32
N LEU A 94 18.99 6.59 8.60
CA LEU A 94 19.84 7.01 9.71
C LEU A 94 20.10 5.81 10.66
N ARG A 95 21.30 5.73 11.18
CA ARG A 95 21.64 4.71 12.17
C ARG A 95 20.99 4.95 13.53
N ASP A 96 20.90 6.23 13.92
CA ASP A 96 20.38 6.67 15.23
C ASP A 96 19.53 7.93 15.06
N PRO A 97 18.31 7.81 14.48
CA PRO A 97 17.44 8.97 14.27
C PRO A 97 16.88 9.48 15.61
N ALA A 98 16.78 10.79 15.76
CA ALA A 98 16.10 11.41 16.91
C ALA A 98 14.58 11.14 16.89
N ALA A 99 13.99 11.04 15.69
CA ALA A 99 12.60 10.68 15.49
C ALA A 99 12.38 10.04 14.10
N ARG A 100 11.30 9.27 13.96
CA ARG A 100 10.83 8.75 12.67
C ARG A 100 9.47 9.32 12.30
N LEU A 101 9.30 9.64 11.02
CA LEU A 101 8.00 10.03 10.47
C LEU A 101 7.60 9.05 9.37
N PHE A 102 6.53 8.30 9.62
CA PHE A 102 5.95 7.39 8.64
C PHE A 102 4.93 8.14 7.79
N LEU A 103 5.09 8.08 6.48
CA LEU A 103 4.26 8.79 5.50
C LEU A 103 3.46 7.79 4.65
N LEU A 104 2.14 8.00 4.58
CA LEU A 104 1.19 7.09 3.92
C LEU A 104 0.45 7.83 2.80
N HIS A 105 0.51 7.26 1.60
CA HIS A 105 -0.06 7.86 0.38
C HIS A 105 -1.57 7.69 0.24
N HIS A 106 -2.20 8.48 -0.64
CA HIS A 106 -3.61 8.40 -1.02
C HIS A 106 -3.92 7.19 -1.92
N ALA A 107 -5.21 6.92 -2.16
CA ALA A 107 -5.68 5.88 -3.09
C ALA A 107 -5.16 6.13 -4.52
N GLY A 108 -4.64 5.09 -5.16
CA GLY A 108 -3.97 5.19 -6.46
C GLY A 108 -2.59 5.85 -6.44
N GLY A 109 -2.16 6.41 -5.29
CA GLY A 109 -0.85 7.03 -5.11
C GLY A 109 0.26 6.04 -4.83
N SER A 110 1.44 6.58 -4.56
CA SER A 110 2.64 5.85 -4.19
C SER A 110 3.54 6.70 -3.28
N HIS A 111 4.64 6.13 -2.82
CA HIS A 111 5.67 6.86 -2.06
C HIS A 111 6.17 8.14 -2.79
N LEU A 112 6.02 8.19 -4.12
CA LEU A 112 6.43 9.35 -4.93
C LEU A 112 5.69 10.64 -4.57
N LEU A 113 4.52 10.56 -3.94
CA LEU A 113 3.81 11.72 -3.37
C LEU A 113 4.72 12.53 -2.43
N TYR A 114 5.58 11.84 -1.70
CA TYR A 114 6.49 12.42 -0.70
C TYR A 114 7.93 12.58 -1.20
N ARG A 115 8.11 12.53 -2.55
CA ARG A 115 9.42 12.76 -3.15
C ARG A 115 9.93 14.15 -2.81
N GLY A 116 11.18 14.23 -2.33
CA GLY A 116 11.82 15.51 -1.94
C GLY A 116 11.45 15.99 -0.53
N TRP A 117 10.45 15.40 0.14
CA TRP A 117 10.04 15.86 1.47
C TRP A 117 11.16 15.80 2.51
N ALA A 118 12.06 14.81 2.41
CA ALA A 118 13.18 14.65 3.34
C ALA A 118 14.09 15.88 3.44
N GLU A 119 14.11 16.73 2.43
CA GLU A 119 14.91 17.97 2.41
C GLU A 119 14.34 19.06 3.33
N HIS A 120 13.06 18.99 3.65
CA HIS A 120 12.34 19.96 4.47
C HIS A 120 12.26 19.59 5.96
N PHE A 121 12.69 18.38 6.32
CA PHE A 121 12.68 17.89 7.69
C PHE A 121 14.06 17.98 8.36
N PRO A 122 14.12 18.00 9.71
CA PRO A 122 15.38 17.99 10.44
C PRO A 122 16.31 16.86 9.95
N LYS A 123 17.62 17.13 9.92
CA LYS A 123 18.60 16.16 9.38
C LYS A 123 18.75 14.91 10.25
N ASP A 124 18.40 15.00 11.51
CA ASP A 124 18.38 13.93 12.51
C ASP A 124 17.06 13.16 12.54
N TRP A 125 16.08 13.53 11.71
CA TRP A 125 14.84 12.77 11.53
C TRP A 125 14.93 11.82 10.34
N GLU A 126 14.33 10.65 10.49
CA GLU A 126 14.22 9.66 9.43
C GLU A 126 12.80 9.61 8.88
N LEU A 127 12.65 9.85 7.57
CA LEU A 127 11.39 9.66 6.87
C LEU A 127 11.27 8.23 6.39
N CYS A 128 10.11 7.64 6.64
CA CYS A 128 9.77 6.27 6.32
C CYS A 128 8.50 6.28 5.43
N LEU A 129 8.68 6.13 4.12
CA LEU A 129 7.58 6.17 3.16
C LEU A 129 7.02 4.77 3.00
N LEU A 130 5.71 4.61 3.21
CA LEU A 130 5.03 3.33 3.07
C LEU A 130 4.42 3.20 1.68
N GLU A 131 4.75 2.09 1.01
CA GLU A 131 4.25 1.73 -0.32
C GLU A 131 3.29 0.56 -0.24
N ALA A 132 2.07 0.71 -0.71
CA ALA A 132 1.15 -0.40 -0.80
C ALA A 132 1.51 -1.34 -1.96
N PRO A 133 1.19 -2.66 -1.85
CA PRO A 133 1.44 -3.63 -2.92
C PRO A 133 0.76 -3.29 -4.25
N GLY A 134 1.26 -3.85 -5.34
CA GLY A 134 0.73 -3.68 -6.70
C GLY A 134 1.19 -2.41 -7.42
N ARG A 135 2.16 -1.67 -6.85
CA ARG A 135 2.68 -0.42 -7.42
C ARG A 135 4.17 -0.22 -7.15
N GLY A 136 4.80 0.71 -7.91
CA GLY A 136 6.21 1.06 -7.73
C GLY A 136 7.11 -0.16 -7.74
N HIS A 137 7.98 -0.27 -6.74
CA HIS A 137 8.88 -1.44 -6.59
C HIS A 137 8.15 -2.70 -6.10
N LEU A 138 6.88 -2.58 -5.65
CA LEU A 138 6.02 -3.68 -5.22
C LEU A 138 4.98 -4.06 -6.28
N GLN A 139 5.15 -3.64 -7.53
CA GLN A 139 4.18 -3.87 -8.61
C GLN A 139 3.90 -5.36 -8.89
N ALA A 140 4.83 -6.25 -8.54
CA ALA A 140 4.67 -7.69 -8.71
C ALA A 140 3.88 -8.36 -7.57
N LEU A 141 3.65 -7.64 -6.47
CA LEU A 141 2.85 -8.17 -5.35
C LEU A 141 1.35 -7.98 -5.61
N PRO A 142 0.51 -8.92 -5.15
CA PRO A 142 -0.94 -8.78 -5.28
C PRO A 142 -1.46 -7.55 -4.54
N LEU A 143 -2.45 -6.89 -5.13
CA LEU A 143 -3.15 -5.76 -4.52
C LEU A 143 -3.86 -6.18 -3.22
N ILE A 144 -3.94 -5.27 -2.27
CA ILE A 144 -4.65 -5.46 -1.00
C ILE A 144 -5.81 -4.46 -0.92
N GLY A 145 -7.02 -4.93 -1.22
CA GLY A 145 -8.25 -4.13 -1.18
C GLY A 145 -9.02 -4.23 0.15
N ASP A 146 -8.34 -4.66 1.22
CA ASP A 146 -8.90 -4.77 2.57
C ASP A 146 -8.06 -3.97 3.56
N CYS A 147 -8.73 -3.14 4.37
CA CYS A 147 -8.06 -2.19 5.26
C CYS A 147 -7.24 -2.90 6.34
N ASP A 148 -7.81 -3.91 7.01
CA ASP A 148 -7.14 -4.59 8.11
C ASP A 148 -5.92 -5.38 7.61
N ARG A 149 -6.02 -5.99 6.42
CA ARG A 149 -4.88 -6.69 5.79
C ARG A 149 -3.76 -5.73 5.39
N LEU A 150 -4.09 -4.54 4.88
CA LEU A 150 -3.05 -3.54 4.55
C LEU A 150 -2.40 -2.98 5.82
N VAL A 151 -3.17 -2.77 6.88
CA VAL A 151 -2.67 -2.38 8.21
C VAL A 151 -1.72 -3.45 8.76
N ASP A 152 -2.08 -4.74 8.70
CA ASP A 152 -1.22 -5.85 9.13
C ASP A 152 0.08 -5.93 8.33
N TYR A 153 -0.01 -5.72 7.02
CA TYR A 153 1.15 -5.70 6.13
C TYR A 153 2.12 -4.57 6.49
N PHE A 154 1.61 -3.35 6.70
CA PHE A 154 2.45 -2.22 7.11
C PHE A 154 2.94 -2.35 8.55
N HIS A 155 2.10 -2.83 9.49
CA HIS A 155 2.50 -3.07 10.87
C HIS A 155 3.72 -3.99 10.95
N THR A 156 3.69 -5.11 10.23
CA THR A 156 4.82 -6.05 10.18
C THR A 156 6.13 -5.37 9.73
N ALA A 157 6.03 -4.44 8.78
CA ALA A 157 7.20 -3.75 8.25
C ALA A 157 7.74 -2.65 9.16
N ILE A 158 6.87 -1.95 9.91
CA ILE A 158 7.27 -0.85 10.77
C ILE A 158 7.66 -1.30 12.19
N ALA A 159 7.17 -2.43 12.67
CA ALA A 159 7.39 -2.92 14.03
C ALA A 159 8.87 -2.88 14.50
N PRO A 160 9.86 -3.26 13.66
CA PRO A 160 11.27 -3.17 14.04
C PRO A 160 11.81 -1.73 14.21
N LEU A 161 11.02 -0.72 13.80
CA LEU A 161 11.40 0.69 13.77
C LEU A 161 10.66 1.54 14.81
N LEU A 162 9.88 0.92 15.69
CA LEU A 162 9.13 1.62 16.75
C LEU A 162 9.96 1.81 18.04
N ASP A 163 11.28 1.69 17.95
CA ASP A 163 12.25 1.82 19.03
C ASP A 163 12.64 3.27 19.36
N ARG A 164 12.11 4.24 18.61
CA ARG A 164 12.36 5.68 18.73
C ARG A 164 11.04 6.46 18.75
N PRO A 165 11.01 7.71 19.22
CA PRO A 165 9.86 8.57 19.04
C PRO A 165 9.46 8.61 17.56
N PHE A 166 8.19 8.38 17.25
CA PHE A 166 7.70 8.38 15.88
C PHE A 166 6.34 9.03 15.75
N GLY A 167 6.03 9.48 14.52
CA GLY A 167 4.72 9.99 14.13
C GLY A 167 4.23 9.32 12.86
N PHE A 168 2.93 9.39 12.64
CA PHE A 168 2.29 9.04 11.37
C PHE A 168 1.73 10.29 10.71
N PHE A 169 1.89 10.41 9.40
CA PHE A 169 1.15 11.35 8.57
C PHE A 169 0.58 10.62 7.36
N GLY A 170 -0.71 10.66 7.20
CA GLY A 170 -1.40 10.04 6.08
C GLY A 170 -2.27 11.04 5.32
N HIS A 171 -2.31 10.90 3.99
CA HIS A 171 -3.16 11.70 3.13
C HIS A 171 -4.29 10.86 2.52
N SER A 172 -5.53 11.30 2.66
CA SER A 172 -6.73 10.61 2.15
C SER A 172 -6.80 9.16 2.65
N MET A 173 -6.78 8.13 1.82
CA MET A 173 -6.68 6.73 2.24
C MET A 173 -5.55 6.51 3.26
N GLY A 174 -4.39 7.14 3.05
CA GLY A 174 -3.25 7.05 3.97
C GLY A 174 -3.57 7.55 5.38
N ALA A 175 -4.48 8.51 5.53
CA ALA A 175 -4.94 8.99 6.83
C ALA A 175 -5.77 7.93 7.56
N LEU A 176 -6.66 7.23 6.86
CA LEU A 176 -7.37 6.08 7.39
C LEU A 176 -6.40 5.00 7.88
N ILE A 177 -5.43 4.64 7.04
CA ILE A 177 -4.44 3.61 7.40
C ILE A 177 -3.56 4.05 8.59
N ALA A 178 -3.12 5.30 8.64
CA ALA A 178 -2.36 5.84 9.77
C ALA A 178 -3.15 5.76 11.11
N TYR A 179 -4.44 6.11 11.07
CA TYR A 179 -5.34 5.96 12.19
C TYR A 179 -5.51 4.49 12.61
N GLN A 180 -5.71 3.58 11.66
CA GLN A 180 -5.87 2.16 11.95
C GLN A 180 -4.57 1.51 12.45
N LEU A 181 -3.41 1.90 11.96
CA LEU A 181 -2.11 1.51 12.52
C LEU A 181 -1.98 1.94 13.98
N THR A 182 -2.34 3.18 14.30
CA THR A 182 -2.32 3.69 15.68
C THR A 182 -3.26 2.88 16.59
N ARG A 183 -4.46 2.54 16.10
CA ARG A 183 -5.39 1.67 16.82
C ARG A 183 -4.84 0.26 17.03
N ARG A 184 -4.22 -0.32 15.99
CA ARG A 184 -3.60 -1.65 16.05
C ARG A 184 -2.50 -1.69 17.12
N LEU A 185 -1.58 -0.72 17.11
CA LEU A 185 -0.53 -0.59 18.11
C LEU A 185 -1.11 -0.50 19.53
N ARG A 186 -2.15 0.32 19.74
CA ARG A 186 -2.84 0.41 21.02
C ARG A 186 -3.45 -0.93 21.47
N CYS A 187 -4.13 -1.63 20.58
CA CYS A 187 -4.77 -2.91 20.90
C CYS A 187 -3.74 -4.00 21.27
N GLN A 188 -2.53 -3.92 20.71
CA GLN A 188 -1.44 -4.86 20.97
C GLN A 188 -0.55 -4.45 22.16
N GLY A 189 -0.80 -3.28 22.77
CA GLY A 189 0.04 -2.76 23.86
C GLY A 189 1.44 -2.36 23.41
N GLU A 190 1.61 -2.05 22.14
CA GLU A 190 2.87 -1.60 21.53
C GLU A 190 3.09 -0.09 21.71
N PRO A 191 4.30 0.44 21.47
CA PRO A 191 4.57 1.85 21.50
C PRO A 191 3.61 2.63 20.58
N LEU A 192 3.05 3.72 21.09
CA LEU A 192 2.17 4.60 20.32
C LEU A 192 2.97 5.73 19.66
N PRO A 193 2.49 6.24 18.50
CA PRO A 193 3.08 7.42 17.91
C PRO A 193 2.95 8.61 18.87
N THR A 194 3.95 9.46 18.90
CA THR A 194 3.92 10.72 19.65
C THR A 194 2.95 11.71 19.04
N TRP A 195 2.62 11.54 17.76
CA TRP A 195 1.71 12.40 17.02
C TRP A 195 1.10 11.69 15.80
N LEU A 196 -0.16 12.03 15.48
CA LEU A 196 -0.89 11.56 14.31
C LEU A 196 -1.37 12.74 13.47
N GLY A 197 -0.93 12.81 12.22
CA GLY A 197 -1.41 13.76 11.22
C GLY A 197 -2.39 13.12 10.25
N VAL A 198 -3.58 13.69 10.17
CA VAL A 198 -4.65 13.27 9.27
C VAL A 198 -4.87 14.35 8.22
N SER A 199 -4.66 14.04 6.96
CA SER A 199 -4.75 14.97 5.85
C SER A 199 -5.85 14.58 4.88
N ALA A 200 -6.78 15.52 4.61
CA ALA A 200 -7.85 15.38 3.61
C ALA A 200 -8.68 14.09 3.75
N TYR A 201 -9.01 13.71 4.98
CA TYR A 201 -9.86 12.56 5.29
C TYR A 201 -10.79 12.87 6.47
N GLY A 202 -12.09 12.68 6.25
CA GLY A 202 -13.12 12.87 7.29
C GLY A 202 -13.01 11.85 8.41
N ALA A 203 -13.41 12.23 9.62
CA ALA A 203 -13.44 11.31 10.74
C ALA A 203 -14.37 10.11 10.44
N PRO A 204 -14.03 8.91 10.90
CA PRO A 204 -14.86 7.73 10.71
C PRO A 204 -16.21 7.86 11.44
N GLN A 205 -17.27 8.15 10.73
CA GLN A 205 -18.62 8.21 11.28
C GLN A 205 -19.40 6.95 10.91
N GLY A 206 -20.26 6.46 11.82
CA GLY A 206 -20.83 5.12 11.88
C GLY A 206 -21.79 4.67 10.76
N GLU A 207 -22.05 5.48 9.76
CA GLU A 207 -22.61 5.02 8.48
C GLU A 207 -21.58 5.34 7.41
N ALA A 208 -21.11 4.29 6.71
CA ALA A 208 -20.40 4.48 5.45
C ALA A 208 -21.22 5.51 4.68
N SER A 209 -20.64 6.69 4.43
CA SER A 209 -21.35 7.76 3.71
C SER A 209 -22.04 7.09 2.52
N ALA A 210 -23.34 7.31 2.35
CA ALA A 210 -24.13 6.84 1.21
C ALA A 210 -23.66 7.49 -0.10
N GLY A 211 -22.33 7.78 -0.17
CA GLY A 211 -21.62 8.40 -1.27
C GLY A 211 -21.37 7.43 -2.40
N SER A 212 -20.80 7.94 -3.43
CA SER A 212 -20.30 7.18 -4.57
C SER A 212 -19.36 6.07 -4.09
N ARG A 213 -19.48 4.88 -4.68
CA ARG A 213 -18.57 3.75 -4.46
C ARG A 213 -17.63 3.61 -5.65
N PRO A 214 -16.52 4.38 -5.68
CA PRO A 214 -15.64 4.43 -6.86
C PRO A 214 -15.14 3.06 -7.30
N HIS A 215 -14.93 2.12 -6.38
CA HIS A 215 -14.48 0.77 -6.72
C HIS A 215 -15.48 -0.03 -7.58
N LEU A 216 -16.78 0.34 -7.57
CA LEU A 216 -17.85 -0.31 -8.33
C LEU A 216 -18.22 0.43 -9.63
N MET A 217 -17.68 1.63 -9.87
CA MET A 217 -17.99 2.43 -11.06
C MET A 217 -17.49 1.74 -12.32
N ALA A 218 -18.19 1.96 -13.44
CA ALA A 218 -17.66 1.66 -14.77
C ALA A 218 -16.38 2.48 -15.04
N ASP A 219 -15.53 2.05 -15.97
CA ASP A 219 -14.25 2.71 -16.21
C ASP A 219 -14.39 4.19 -16.58
N ASP A 220 -15.34 4.54 -17.42
CA ASP A 220 -15.57 5.92 -17.81
C ASP A 220 -16.08 6.78 -16.64
N GLU A 221 -16.93 6.22 -15.81
CA GLU A 221 -17.42 6.88 -14.58
C GLU A 221 -16.29 7.10 -13.58
N LEU A 222 -15.43 6.09 -13.38
CA LEU A 222 -14.28 6.20 -12.48
C LEU A 222 -13.27 7.24 -12.98
N ARG A 223 -12.99 7.28 -14.29
CA ARG A 223 -12.14 8.32 -14.90
C ARG A 223 -12.73 9.71 -14.69
N ALA A 224 -14.03 9.88 -14.90
CA ALA A 224 -14.72 11.15 -14.71
C ALA A 224 -14.70 11.59 -13.24
N TRP A 225 -14.90 10.65 -12.32
CA TRP A 225 -14.82 10.88 -10.88
C TRP A 225 -13.42 11.32 -10.45
N LEU A 226 -12.38 10.58 -10.87
CA LEU A 226 -10.97 10.94 -10.60
C LEU A 226 -10.60 12.31 -11.17
N ARG A 227 -11.10 12.64 -12.37
CA ARG A 227 -10.87 13.96 -13.00
C ARG A 227 -11.50 15.09 -12.18
N SER A 228 -12.69 14.85 -11.61
CA SER A 228 -13.38 15.85 -10.78
C SER A 228 -12.72 16.06 -9.42
N GLY A 229 -12.10 15.02 -8.85
CA GLY A 229 -11.38 15.08 -7.57
C GLY A 229 -9.98 15.68 -7.66
N GLY A 230 -9.42 15.84 -8.87
CA GLY A 230 -8.05 16.31 -9.08
C GLY A 230 -6.99 15.25 -8.79
N GLY A 231 -5.72 15.64 -8.85
CA GLY A 231 -4.57 14.83 -8.44
C GLY A 231 -4.15 13.69 -9.37
N SER A 232 -4.99 13.28 -10.30
CA SER A 232 -4.63 12.29 -11.32
C SER A 232 -4.19 12.98 -12.60
N PRO A 233 -2.99 12.69 -13.13
CA PRO A 233 -2.51 13.28 -14.37
C PRO A 233 -3.46 12.99 -15.53
N PRO A 234 -3.79 13.97 -16.42
CA PRO A 234 -4.63 13.72 -17.59
C PRO A 234 -4.14 12.56 -18.44
N GLN A 235 -2.82 12.40 -18.60
CA GLN A 235 -2.20 11.33 -19.37
C GLN A 235 -2.56 9.93 -18.84
N LEU A 236 -2.76 9.79 -17.53
CA LEU A 236 -3.21 8.53 -16.93
C LEU A 236 -4.67 8.26 -17.24
N LEU A 237 -5.51 9.30 -17.23
CA LEU A 237 -6.96 9.18 -17.43
C LEU A 237 -7.35 9.06 -18.90
N ASP A 238 -6.56 9.63 -19.83
CA ASP A 238 -6.87 9.74 -21.25
C ASP A 238 -6.21 8.64 -22.11
N ASN A 239 -5.22 7.91 -21.56
CA ASN A 239 -4.52 6.84 -22.26
C ASN A 239 -5.01 5.46 -21.77
N ASP A 240 -5.63 4.69 -22.65
CA ASP A 240 -6.22 3.38 -22.31
C ASP A 240 -5.18 2.34 -21.89
N ASP A 241 -3.96 2.37 -22.44
CA ASP A 241 -2.91 1.42 -22.07
C ASP A 241 -2.38 1.72 -20.68
N ILE A 242 -2.25 2.99 -20.33
CA ILE A 242 -1.87 3.42 -18.99
C ILE A 242 -3.00 3.11 -18.00
N TRP A 243 -4.25 3.47 -18.38
CA TRP A 243 -5.43 3.22 -17.58
C TRP A 243 -5.57 1.74 -17.17
N ARG A 244 -5.48 0.83 -18.15
CA ARG A 244 -5.58 -0.63 -17.89
C ARG A 244 -4.60 -1.12 -16.83
N LYS A 245 -3.44 -0.48 -16.69
CA LYS A 245 -2.44 -0.81 -15.67
C LYS A 245 -2.78 -0.24 -14.29
N PHE A 246 -3.36 0.97 -14.25
CA PHE A 246 -3.61 1.69 -13.00
C PHE A 246 -5.04 1.51 -12.45
N ALA A 247 -6.03 1.23 -13.28
CA ALA A 247 -7.41 1.04 -12.86
C ALA A 247 -7.56 -0.04 -11.76
N PRO A 248 -6.89 -1.21 -11.82
CA PRO A 248 -6.93 -2.19 -10.74
C PRO A 248 -6.41 -1.64 -9.41
N VAL A 249 -5.38 -0.78 -9.44
CA VAL A 249 -4.81 -0.14 -8.23
C VAL A 249 -5.84 0.80 -7.60
N PHE A 250 -6.45 1.68 -8.40
CA PHE A 250 -7.50 2.57 -7.92
C PHE A 250 -8.67 1.80 -7.32
N ARG A 251 -9.16 0.76 -8.03
CA ARG A 251 -10.29 -0.05 -7.57
C ARG A 251 -9.99 -0.75 -6.24
N SER A 252 -8.82 -1.34 -6.10
CA SER A 252 -8.39 -1.99 -4.87
C SER A 252 -8.31 -1.01 -3.70
N ASP A 253 -7.72 0.17 -3.92
CA ASP A 253 -7.57 1.18 -2.87
C ASP A 253 -8.92 1.79 -2.48
N PHE A 254 -9.79 2.08 -3.45
CA PHE A 254 -11.15 2.54 -3.14
C PHE A 254 -12.00 1.45 -2.50
N GLN A 255 -11.85 0.18 -2.89
CA GLN A 255 -12.53 -0.93 -2.21
C GLN A 255 -12.14 -0.95 -0.73
N LEU A 256 -10.85 -0.82 -0.41
CA LEU A 256 -10.36 -0.74 0.96
C LEU A 256 -11.06 0.37 1.76
N VAL A 257 -11.18 1.57 1.18
CA VAL A 257 -11.82 2.72 1.83
C VAL A 257 -13.33 2.54 1.94
N ASP A 258 -13.99 2.10 0.87
CA ASP A 258 -15.44 2.02 0.74
C ASP A 258 -16.06 0.87 1.54
N THR A 259 -15.29 -0.22 1.77
CA THR A 259 -15.77 -1.41 2.50
C THR A 259 -15.37 -1.41 3.97
N TRP A 260 -14.41 -0.56 4.35
CA TRP A 260 -14.03 -0.44 5.75
C TRP A 260 -15.19 0.13 6.58
N THR A 261 -15.47 -0.50 7.70
CA THR A 261 -16.53 -0.09 8.60
C THR A 261 -15.94 0.35 9.94
N PRO A 262 -16.19 1.61 10.37
CA PRO A 262 -15.71 2.07 11.66
C PRO A 262 -16.40 1.31 12.82
N PRO A 263 -15.70 1.09 13.94
CA PRO A 263 -16.34 0.57 15.14
C PRO A 263 -17.44 1.52 15.63
N ARG A 264 -18.53 0.96 16.17
CA ARG A 264 -19.70 1.75 16.60
C ARG A 264 -19.39 2.81 17.67
N SER A 265 -18.39 2.57 18.51
CA SER A 265 -17.98 3.48 19.60
C SER A 265 -16.46 3.37 19.77
N PRO A 266 -15.66 4.01 18.92
CA PRO A 266 -14.21 3.96 19.05
C PRO A 266 -13.80 4.74 20.30
N GLU A 267 -12.99 4.13 21.15
CA GLU A 267 -12.35 4.86 22.24
C GLU A 267 -11.36 5.89 21.66
N PRO A 268 -11.38 7.14 22.16
CA PRO A 268 -10.43 8.17 21.74
C PRO A 268 -8.99 7.70 21.95
N LEU A 269 -8.13 7.94 20.98
CA LEU A 269 -6.71 7.61 21.06
C LEU A 269 -6.01 8.58 22.04
N PRO A 270 -5.12 8.11 22.93
CA PRO A 270 -4.32 8.98 23.79
C PRO A 270 -3.09 9.51 23.01
N VAL A 271 -3.31 10.00 21.79
CA VAL A 271 -2.26 10.47 20.88
C VAL A 271 -2.67 11.84 20.35
N PRO A 272 -1.82 12.87 20.42
CA PRO A 272 -2.06 14.16 19.79
C PRO A 272 -2.35 14.02 18.31
N LEU A 273 -3.46 14.65 17.86
CA LEU A 273 -3.94 14.55 16.49
C LEU A 273 -4.16 15.93 15.88
N SER A 274 -3.50 16.17 14.76
CA SER A 274 -3.69 17.35 13.90
C SER A 274 -4.39 16.96 12.60
N VAL A 275 -5.30 17.81 12.14
CA VAL A 275 -6.01 17.64 10.87
C VAL A 275 -5.53 18.69 9.88
N PHE A 276 -5.35 18.30 8.62
CA PHE A 276 -4.88 19.15 7.53
C PHE A 276 -5.82 19.05 6.34
N ALA A 277 -6.13 20.17 5.69
CA ALA A 277 -7.02 20.19 4.54
C ALA A 277 -6.71 21.32 3.56
N GLY A 278 -7.11 21.14 2.29
CA GLY A 278 -7.21 22.21 1.31
C GLY A 278 -8.51 23.01 1.50
N VAL A 279 -8.44 24.32 1.37
CA VAL A 279 -9.63 25.21 1.52
C VAL A 279 -10.65 25.02 0.40
N HIS A 280 -10.23 24.43 -0.73
CA HIS A 280 -11.06 24.15 -1.91
C HIS A 280 -11.33 22.65 -2.10
N ASP A 281 -11.02 21.82 -1.09
CA ASP A 281 -11.32 20.38 -1.13
C ASP A 281 -12.84 20.17 -1.19
N LYS A 282 -13.32 19.55 -2.26
CA LYS A 282 -14.74 19.24 -2.48
C LYS A 282 -15.12 17.82 -2.05
N LEU A 283 -14.14 17.01 -1.70
CA LEU A 283 -14.36 15.60 -1.32
C LEU A 283 -14.65 15.44 0.17
N VAL A 284 -14.16 16.36 1.01
CA VAL A 284 -14.29 16.27 2.45
C VAL A 284 -14.80 17.59 3.03
N SER A 285 -15.94 17.56 3.72
CA SER A 285 -16.48 18.74 4.39
C SER A 285 -15.73 19.09 5.68
N GLU A 286 -15.75 20.37 6.06
CA GLU A 286 -15.11 20.83 7.29
C GLU A 286 -15.68 20.16 8.54
N ASP A 287 -17.00 19.93 8.60
CA ASP A 287 -17.65 19.25 9.72
C ASP A 287 -17.11 17.82 9.90
N HIS A 288 -16.87 17.10 8.80
CA HIS A 288 -16.27 15.77 8.84
C HIS A 288 -14.79 15.81 9.28
N LEU A 289 -14.07 16.86 8.92
CA LEU A 289 -12.69 17.07 9.38
C LEU A 289 -12.65 17.40 10.87
N LEU A 290 -13.51 18.29 11.35
CA LEU A 290 -13.56 18.66 12.77
C LEU A 290 -14.09 17.53 13.67
N ALA A 291 -14.83 16.57 13.11
CA ALA A 291 -15.30 15.39 13.84
C ALA A 291 -14.15 14.51 14.37
N TRP A 292 -12.92 14.63 13.85
CA TRP A 292 -11.74 13.98 14.40
C TRP A 292 -11.46 14.29 15.86
N ARG A 293 -12.03 15.42 16.38
CA ARG A 293 -11.96 15.78 17.80
C ARG A 293 -12.49 14.68 18.73
N ALA A 294 -13.46 13.89 18.27
CA ALA A 294 -14.02 12.78 19.05
C ALA A 294 -13.13 11.52 19.07
N PHE A 295 -12.11 11.47 18.24
CA PHE A 295 -11.25 10.28 18.04
C PHE A 295 -9.90 10.36 18.75
N THR A 296 -9.64 11.46 19.45
CA THR A 296 -8.44 11.64 20.25
C THR A 296 -8.76 12.38 21.55
N THR A 297 -7.96 12.12 22.58
CA THR A 297 -8.00 12.92 23.84
C THR A 297 -7.24 14.24 23.72
N HIS A 298 -6.45 14.43 22.65
CA HIS A 298 -5.58 15.59 22.45
C HIS A 298 -5.70 16.10 21.00
N PHE A 299 -6.81 16.80 20.72
CA PHE A 299 -7.03 17.39 19.40
C PHE A 299 -6.24 18.70 19.26
N SER A 300 -5.27 18.73 18.34
CA SER A 300 -4.37 19.89 18.12
C SER A 300 -4.96 20.95 17.17
N GLY A 301 -6.04 20.62 16.45
CA GLY A 301 -6.71 21.55 15.55
C GLY A 301 -6.77 21.12 14.10
N LEU A 302 -7.38 21.98 13.28
CA LEU A 302 -7.47 21.87 11.83
C LEU A 302 -6.67 22.99 11.18
N GLU A 303 -5.64 22.63 10.41
CA GLU A 303 -4.86 23.56 9.59
C GLU A 303 -5.34 23.53 8.13
N ARG A 304 -5.44 24.70 7.52
CA ARG A 304 -5.95 24.86 6.16
C ARG A 304 -4.89 25.48 5.26
N TYR A 305 -4.79 24.94 4.04
CA TYR A 305 -3.85 25.40 3.01
C TYR A 305 -4.62 25.75 1.74
N ASP A 306 -4.12 26.69 0.98
CA ASP A 306 -4.71 27.00 -0.33
C ASP A 306 -4.57 25.79 -1.27
N GLY A 307 -5.63 25.43 -1.96
CA GLY A 307 -5.67 24.30 -2.87
C GLY A 307 -6.84 23.34 -2.63
N ASP A 308 -6.92 22.35 -3.50
CA ASP A 308 -7.94 21.30 -3.52
C ASP A 308 -7.55 20.10 -2.60
N HIS A 309 -8.09 18.93 -2.91
CA HIS A 309 -7.77 17.69 -2.18
C HIS A 309 -6.26 17.39 -2.15
N PHE A 310 -5.52 17.78 -3.18
CA PHE A 310 -4.08 17.54 -3.32
C PHE A 310 -3.19 18.75 -2.98
N TYR A 311 -3.69 19.69 -2.17
CA TYR A 311 -2.99 20.89 -1.69
C TYR A 311 -1.55 20.62 -1.22
N LEU A 312 -1.29 19.44 -0.66
CA LEU A 312 0.02 19.08 -0.09
C LEU A 312 1.16 19.09 -1.12
N THR A 313 0.85 18.93 -2.40
CA THR A 313 1.86 18.95 -3.48
C THR A 313 2.52 20.34 -3.64
N ASN A 314 1.79 21.39 -3.31
CA ASN A 314 2.24 22.78 -3.41
C ASN A 314 2.72 23.38 -2.07
N HIS A 315 2.53 22.67 -0.94
CA HIS A 315 2.79 23.19 0.40
C HIS A 315 3.78 22.34 1.20
N GLN A 316 4.66 21.58 0.55
CA GLN A 316 5.56 20.62 1.18
C GLN A 316 6.38 21.24 2.33
N GLN A 317 6.98 22.39 2.12
CA GLN A 317 7.81 23.07 3.12
C GLN A 317 6.98 23.54 4.34
N LEU A 318 5.80 24.10 4.11
CA LEU A 318 4.92 24.57 5.19
C LEU A 318 4.40 23.38 6.01
N LEU A 319 3.99 22.30 5.35
CA LEU A 319 3.55 21.08 6.00
C LEU A 319 4.67 20.43 6.81
N ALA A 320 5.89 20.37 6.26
CA ALA A 320 7.04 19.83 6.99
C ALA A 320 7.36 20.65 8.25
N ALA A 321 7.23 21.99 8.18
CA ALA A 321 7.39 22.85 9.34
C ALA A 321 6.29 22.60 10.40
N ALA A 322 5.02 22.54 9.99
CA ALA A 322 3.89 22.26 10.87
C ALA A 322 4.01 20.88 11.54
N ILE A 323 4.30 19.84 10.79
CA ILE A 323 4.50 18.48 11.29
C ILE A 323 5.67 18.43 12.28
N THR A 324 6.79 19.10 11.94
CA THR A 324 7.97 19.16 12.82
C THR A 324 7.62 19.85 14.13
N ALA A 325 6.90 20.97 14.09
CA ALA A 325 6.48 21.71 15.28
C ALA A 325 5.54 20.85 16.15
N ALA A 326 4.55 20.19 15.53
CA ALA A 326 3.60 19.34 16.23
C ALA A 326 4.28 18.15 16.93
N MET A 327 5.19 17.45 16.26
CA MET A 327 5.90 16.31 16.86
C MET A 327 6.88 16.76 17.97
N ARG A 328 7.49 17.94 17.86
CA ARG A 328 8.40 18.48 18.90
C ARG A 328 7.65 18.97 20.14
N SER A 329 6.43 19.49 19.99
CA SER A 329 5.62 19.98 21.11
C SER A 329 5.17 18.89 22.08
N VAL A 330 5.22 17.63 21.64
CA VAL A 330 4.78 16.43 22.40
C VAL A 330 5.94 15.48 22.71
N ALA A 331 7.16 15.80 22.30
CA ALA A 331 8.34 15.06 22.74
C ALA A 331 8.54 15.27 24.24
N PRO A 332 8.82 14.21 25.05
CA PRO A 332 9.02 14.29 26.48
C PRO A 332 10.25 15.14 26.85
#